data_2aca997d1dfaed7a0228c182c6f1c654
#
_entry.id   2aca997d1dfaed7a0228c182c6f1c654
#
_cell.length_a   1.000
_cell.length_b   1.000
_cell.length_c   1.000
_cell.angle_alpha   90.00
_cell.angle_beta   90.00
_cell.angle_gamma   90.00
#
_symmetry.space_group_name_H-M   'P 1'
#
loop_
_entity.id
_entity.type
_entity.pdbx_description
1 polymer ?
#
loop_
_entity_poly.entity_id
_entity_poly.type
_entity_poly.pdbx_seq_one_letter_code
_entity_poly.pdbx_strand_id
1 'polypeptide(L)'
;MLEGKNIEFKRQYTDDIKYAVLAFANTEGGTLYIGINDDGSVEGVENPDAVMLQVMNMIRDTIRPDITVAVDCSTELMENKHVVALIIQRGVARPYYLANKGIRPAGVYVRQGASSVPASETAILQMIKESSGDVYEEARSLNQNLTFKEAEAYFAKKHLQFGDAQKRTLQLISADGTYSNLGMLLSDQCISIIKLAVFEGSKKTVFHDRKELSGSLFKQLEDAYAYINQFNYTRSEFPGLERVDTRDYPPEAVREALLNAVIHREYGIGGPTLISIFDDRIEFVTIGGLVKGLSLADIKLGVSMLRNKNLANVFYRLHLIEAYGTGLLKIDECYADCAVKPQLLATDNAFKLVLPNINFAAKRVKNYSLADESKTAAKKEERYQIVLELARKNSLVTRSMIEKALHVSTSTAVLVLKKMLQLGLLKKYGEGRNVSYSLAC
;
A
#
# COMPACT_ATOMS: atom_id res chain seq x y z
N MET A 1 -35.26 -13.87 -1.55
CA MET A 1 -33.86 -13.98 -1.10
C MET A 1 -33.22 -15.06 -1.95
N LEU A 2 -31.93 -15.00 -2.26
CA LEU A 2 -31.25 -16.02 -3.09
C LEU A 2 -30.03 -16.57 -2.35
N GLU A 3 -29.73 -17.84 -2.53
CA GLU A 3 -28.47 -18.43 -2.05
C GLU A 3 -27.26 -17.75 -2.67
N GLY A 4 -26.17 -17.67 -1.93
CA GLY A 4 -24.97 -16.98 -2.37
C GLY A 4 -23.75 -17.28 -1.50
N LYS A 5 -22.73 -16.42 -1.63
CA LYS A 5 -21.48 -16.60 -0.90
C LYS A 5 -21.70 -16.62 0.63
N ASN A 6 -22.64 -15.83 1.13
CA ASN A 6 -22.87 -15.63 2.58
C ASN A 6 -24.26 -16.07 3.05
N ILE A 7 -25.06 -16.73 2.17
CA ILE A 7 -26.41 -17.18 2.49
C ILE A 7 -26.58 -18.59 1.98
N GLU A 8 -27.14 -19.48 2.81
CA GLU A 8 -27.47 -20.86 2.50
C GLU A 8 -28.88 -21.17 2.98
N PHE A 9 -29.66 -21.92 2.22
CA PHE A 9 -31.00 -22.38 2.58
C PHE A 9 -31.02 -23.86 2.83
N LYS A 10 -31.86 -24.29 3.76
CA LYS A 10 -32.20 -25.68 4.01
C LYS A 10 -33.70 -25.79 4.30
N ARG A 11 -34.36 -26.66 3.57
CA ARG A 11 -35.77 -26.89 3.76
C ARG A 11 -36.09 -27.37 5.18
N GLN A 12 -35.26 -28.26 5.73
CA GLN A 12 -35.41 -28.85 7.06
C GLN A 12 -34.03 -29.14 7.67
N TYR A 13 -34.00 -29.50 8.95
CA TYR A 13 -32.79 -29.98 9.58
C TYR A 13 -32.27 -31.23 8.88
N THR A 14 -30.98 -31.22 8.55
CA THR A 14 -30.23 -32.39 8.06
C THR A 14 -28.83 -32.36 8.66
N ASP A 15 -28.18 -33.50 8.80
CA ASP A 15 -26.82 -33.62 9.29
C ASP A 15 -25.78 -32.91 8.38
N ASP A 16 -26.14 -32.62 7.15
CA ASP A 16 -25.27 -31.93 6.19
C ASP A 16 -25.09 -30.44 6.49
N ILE A 17 -25.93 -29.87 7.36
CA ILE A 17 -25.79 -28.48 7.85
C ILE A 17 -24.39 -28.24 8.42
N LYS A 18 -23.75 -29.23 9.03
CA LYS A 18 -22.38 -29.15 9.55
C LYS A 18 -21.34 -28.69 8.50
N TYR A 19 -21.52 -29.09 7.23
CA TYR A 19 -20.60 -28.67 6.15
C TYR A 19 -20.73 -27.18 5.82
N ALA A 20 -21.95 -26.66 5.82
CA ALA A 20 -22.19 -25.21 5.61
C ALA A 20 -21.68 -24.41 6.78
N VAL A 21 -21.91 -24.84 8.03
CA VAL A 21 -21.37 -24.18 9.24
C VAL A 21 -19.84 -24.14 9.20
N LEU A 22 -19.19 -25.25 8.89
CA LEU A 22 -17.73 -25.31 8.73
C LEU A 22 -17.24 -24.36 7.63
N ALA A 23 -17.92 -24.37 6.48
CA ALA A 23 -17.52 -23.56 5.34
C ALA A 23 -17.63 -22.04 5.65
N PHE A 24 -18.70 -21.62 6.32
CA PHE A 24 -18.83 -20.23 6.77
C PHE A 24 -17.78 -19.87 7.82
N ALA A 25 -17.57 -20.71 8.82
CA ALA A 25 -16.58 -20.48 9.88
C ALA A 25 -15.16 -20.38 9.37
N ASN A 26 -14.81 -21.15 8.36
CA ASN A 26 -13.47 -21.16 7.75
C ASN A 26 -13.25 -20.04 6.70
N THR A 27 -14.33 -19.34 6.30
CA THR A 27 -14.23 -18.25 5.29
C THR A 27 -14.62 -16.89 5.89
N GLU A 28 -15.64 -16.24 5.35
CA GLU A 28 -16.01 -14.87 5.75
C GLU A 28 -17.22 -14.83 6.70
N GLY A 29 -17.71 -15.98 7.14
CA GLY A 29 -18.98 -16.10 7.84
C GLY A 29 -20.17 -16.11 6.88
N GLY A 30 -21.38 -16.18 7.46
CA GLY A 30 -22.64 -16.18 6.68
C GLY A 30 -23.84 -16.57 7.52
N THR A 31 -24.99 -16.61 6.87
CA THR A 31 -26.26 -16.98 7.49
C THR A 31 -26.83 -18.22 6.81
N LEU A 32 -27.22 -19.21 7.61
CA LEU A 32 -27.93 -20.42 7.15
C LEU A 32 -29.36 -20.35 7.68
N TYR A 33 -30.33 -20.48 6.78
CA TYR A 33 -31.74 -20.52 7.13
C TYR A 33 -32.30 -21.95 7.00
N ILE A 34 -33.04 -22.39 8.02
CA ILE A 34 -33.76 -23.68 8.01
C ILE A 34 -35.26 -23.40 7.97
N GLY A 35 -35.98 -24.01 7.04
CA GLY A 35 -37.35 -23.73 6.72
C GLY A 35 -37.56 -22.97 5.42
N ILE A 36 -36.50 -22.84 4.59
CA ILE A 36 -36.54 -22.19 3.28
C ILE A 36 -36.06 -23.16 2.22
N ASN A 37 -36.78 -23.23 1.10
CA ASN A 37 -36.41 -24.05 -0.05
C ASN A 37 -35.32 -23.39 -0.89
N ASP A 38 -34.62 -24.14 -1.74
CA ASP A 38 -33.56 -23.66 -2.63
C ASP A 38 -34.02 -22.56 -3.61
N ASP A 39 -35.31 -22.50 -3.94
CA ASP A 39 -35.92 -21.45 -4.76
C ASP A 39 -36.24 -20.17 -3.97
N GLY A 40 -35.97 -20.15 -2.66
CA GLY A 40 -36.23 -19.04 -1.75
C GLY A 40 -37.67 -19.00 -1.19
N SER A 41 -38.55 -19.95 -1.51
CA SER A 41 -39.90 -20.03 -0.94
C SER A 41 -39.84 -20.50 0.52
N VAL A 42 -40.64 -19.87 1.38
CA VAL A 42 -40.64 -20.14 2.81
C VAL A 42 -41.60 -21.32 3.09
N GLU A 43 -41.06 -22.44 3.56
CA GLU A 43 -41.84 -23.59 4.03
C GLU A 43 -42.18 -23.49 5.53
N GLY A 44 -41.20 -23.01 6.29
CA GLY A 44 -41.30 -22.86 7.74
C GLY A 44 -40.88 -24.12 8.50
N VAL A 45 -40.82 -24.01 9.82
CA VAL A 45 -40.47 -25.08 10.77
C VAL A 45 -41.56 -25.20 11.83
N GLU A 46 -42.08 -26.38 12.04
CA GLU A 46 -43.17 -26.63 13.02
C GLU A 46 -42.74 -26.40 14.47
N ASN A 47 -41.52 -26.82 14.82
CA ASN A 47 -40.95 -26.66 16.17
C ASN A 47 -39.55 -26.03 16.10
N PRO A 48 -39.44 -24.69 16.05
CA PRO A 48 -38.16 -23.98 15.94
C PRO A 48 -37.21 -24.29 17.09
N ASP A 49 -37.69 -24.33 18.33
CA ASP A 49 -36.87 -24.59 19.52
C ASP A 49 -36.21 -25.96 19.48
N ALA A 50 -36.93 -27.00 19.04
CA ALA A 50 -36.36 -28.34 18.88
C ALA A 50 -35.27 -28.36 17.78
N VAL A 51 -35.50 -27.65 16.68
CA VAL A 51 -34.52 -27.56 15.58
C VAL A 51 -33.29 -26.78 16.01
N MET A 52 -33.44 -25.66 16.72
CA MET A 52 -32.30 -24.92 17.26
C MET A 52 -31.47 -25.78 18.20
N LEU A 53 -32.11 -26.53 19.11
CA LEU A 53 -31.41 -27.42 20.03
C LEU A 53 -30.64 -28.53 19.27
N GLN A 54 -31.26 -29.14 18.25
CA GLN A 54 -30.63 -30.18 17.43
C GLN A 54 -29.39 -29.64 16.70
N VAL A 55 -29.50 -28.47 16.08
CA VAL A 55 -28.40 -27.84 15.35
C VAL A 55 -27.25 -27.49 16.28
N MET A 56 -27.55 -26.87 17.42
CA MET A 56 -26.49 -26.45 18.36
C MET A 56 -25.80 -27.68 19.01
N ASN A 57 -26.52 -28.74 19.29
CA ASN A 57 -25.95 -30.00 19.76
C ASN A 57 -25.06 -30.62 18.68
N MET A 58 -25.54 -30.71 17.44
CA MET A 58 -24.75 -31.23 16.31
C MET A 58 -23.45 -30.44 16.14
N ILE A 59 -23.49 -29.10 16.16
CA ILE A 59 -22.30 -28.23 16.05
C ILE A 59 -21.31 -28.53 17.16
N ARG A 60 -21.78 -28.54 18.43
CA ARG A 60 -20.94 -28.81 19.60
C ARG A 60 -20.31 -30.19 19.57
N ASP A 61 -21.02 -31.19 19.13
CA ASP A 61 -20.58 -32.60 19.19
C ASP A 61 -19.66 -32.95 18.00
N THR A 62 -19.84 -32.31 16.83
CA THR A 62 -19.17 -32.73 15.60
C THR A 62 -18.06 -31.81 15.14
N ILE A 63 -18.04 -30.55 15.54
CA ILE A 63 -17.06 -29.53 15.06
C ILE A 63 -15.97 -29.27 16.10
N ARG A 64 -14.73 -29.20 15.65
CA ARG A 64 -13.56 -28.84 16.45
C ARG A 64 -12.71 -27.78 15.72
N PRO A 65 -12.03 -26.85 16.42
CA PRO A 65 -12.29 -26.49 17.83
C PRO A 65 -13.74 -26.08 18.08
N ASP A 66 -14.12 -25.84 19.36
CA ASP A 66 -15.47 -25.39 19.69
C ASP A 66 -15.77 -24.03 19.02
N ILE A 67 -16.85 -23.98 18.26
CA ILE A 67 -17.28 -22.79 17.50
C ILE A 67 -18.56 -22.16 18.06
N THR A 68 -19.15 -22.71 19.09
CA THR A 68 -20.48 -22.30 19.60
C THR A 68 -20.54 -20.80 19.95
N VAL A 69 -19.43 -20.23 20.40
CA VAL A 69 -19.32 -18.78 20.70
C VAL A 69 -19.42 -17.90 19.43
N ALA A 70 -19.12 -18.44 18.26
CA ALA A 70 -19.16 -17.72 16.97
C ALA A 70 -20.43 -18.01 16.17
N VAL A 71 -21.40 -18.73 16.76
CA VAL A 71 -22.67 -19.07 16.13
C VAL A 71 -23.81 -18.53 16.98
N ASP A 72 -24.61 -17.65 16.38
CA ASP A 72 -25.87 -17.19 16.94
C ASP A 72 -27.03 -17.91 16.25
N CYS A 73 -27.97 -18.43 17.04
CA CYS A 73 -29.09 -19.21 16.53
C CYS A 73 -30.40 -18.62 17.05
N SER A 74 -31.24 -18.16 16.14
CA SER A 74 -32.49 -17.45 16.48
C SER A 74 -33.65 -17.91 15.58
N THR A 75 -34.87 -17.61 16.02
CA THR A 75 -36.09 -17.82 15.22
C THR A 75 -36.52 -16.52 14.60
N GLU A 76 -36.77 -16.51 13.32
CA GLU A 76 -37.33 -15.37 12.58
C GLU A 76 -38.73 -15.73 12.02
N LEU A 77 -39.57 -14.69 11.86
CA LEU A 77 -40.89 -14.85 11.23
C LEU A 77 -40.81 -14.32 9.79
N MET A 78 -40.95 -15.22 8.83
CA MET A 78 -40.97 -14.89 7.40
C MET A 78 -42.28 -15.44 6.79
N GLU A 79 -43.02 -14.59 6.05
CA GLU A 79 -44.32 -14.96 5.42
C GLU A 79 -45.30 -15.65 6.40
N ASN A 80 -45.37 -15.17 7.64
CA ASN A 80 -46.15 -15.76 8.73
C ASN A 80 -45.78 -17.21 9.11
N LYS A 81 -44.57 -17.67 8.78
CA LYS A 81 -44.02 -18.97 9.16
C LYS A 81 -42.72 -18.77 9.94
N HIS A 82 -42.47 -19.63 10.92
CA HIS A 82 -41.22 -19.59 11.66
C HIS A 82 -40.11 -20.26 10.86
N VAL A 83 -38.96 -19.59 10.76
CA VAL A 83 -37.72 -20.15 10.21
C VAL A 83 -36.62 -20.04 11.26
N VAL A 84 -35.64 -20.94 11.23
CA VAL A 84 -34.49 -20.86 12.12
C VAL A 84 -33.32 -20.25 11.34
N ALA A 85 -32.76 -19.16 11.85
CA ALA A 85 -31.58 -18.47 11.31
C ALA A 85 -30.36 -18.78 12.17
N LEU A 86 -29.31 -19.30 11.53
CA LEU A 86 -27.98 -19.45 12.13
C LEU A 86 -27.06 -18.39 11.52
N ILE A 87 -26.60 -17.46 12.33
CA ILE A 87 -25.58 -16.49 11.95
C ILE A 87 -24.22 -17.02 12.39
N ILE A 88 -23.39 -17.41 11.45
CA ILE A 88 -22.05 -17.97 11.69
C ILE A 88 -21.01 -16.88 11.40
N GLN A 89 -20.26 -16.50 12.41
CA GLN A 89 -19.14 -15.57 12.25
C GLN A 89 -17.91 -16.32 11.74
N ARG A 90 -17.01 -15.59 11.07
CA ARG A 90 -15.69 -16.13 10.74
C ARG A 90 -14.98 -16.52 12.03
N GLY A 91 -14.59 -17.77 12.13
CA GLY A 91 -13.93 -18.29 13.31
C GLY A 91 -12.47 -17.80 13.44
N VAL A 92 -12.02 -17.62 14.67
CA VAL A 92 -10.65 -17.16 15.01
C VAL A 92 -9.65 -18.30 15.08
N ALA A 93 -10.08 -19.51 15.47
CA ALA A 93 -9.22 -20.69 15.68
C ALA A 93 -9.26 -21.68 14.49
N ARG A 94 -9.18 -21.16 13.26
CA ARG A 94 -9.22 -21.94 12.02
C ARG A 94 -7.96 -22.77 11.81
N PRO A 95 -8.03 -23.94 11.17
CA PRO A 95 -9.22 -24.51 10.53
C PRO A 95 -10.19 -25.19 11.52
N TYR A 96 -11.48 -24.91 11.39
CA TYR A 96 -12.51 -25.72 12.01
C TYR A 96 -12.74 -26.98 11.17
N TYR A 97 -12.91 -28.12 11.83
CA TYR A 97 -12.98 -29.42 11.15
C TYR A 97 -13.93 -30.38 11.82
N LEU A 98 -14.35 -31.40 11.08
CA LEU A 98 -15.15 -32.52 11.63
C LEU A 98 -14.27 -33.37 12.55
N ALA A 99 -14.71 -33.56 13.81
CA ALA A 99 -13.98 -34.30 14.85
C ALA A 99 -13.59 -35.72 14.41
N ASN A 100 -14.47 -36.40 13.70
CA ASN A 100 -14.24 -37.76 13.22
C ASN A 100 -13.34 -37.87 11.98
N LYS A 101 -13.06 -36.74 11.30
CA LYS A 101 -12.25 -36.73 10.08
C LYS A 101 -10.90 -36.03 10.26
N GLY A 102 -10.75 -35.16 11.27
CA GLY A 102 -9.51 -34.44 11.56
C GLY A 102 -9.17 -33.33 10.57
N ILE A 103 -7.98 -32.72 10.73
CA ILE A 103 -7.47 -31.63 9.91
C ILE A 103 -6.90 -32.16 8.59
N ARG A 104 -7.79 -32.40 7.64
CA ARG A 104 -7.48 -32.86 6.28
C ARG A 104 -8.61 -32.45 5.32
N PRO A 105 -8.42 -32.48 3.99
CA PRO A 105 -9.45 -32.08 3.02
C PRO A 105 -10.84 -32.68 3.28
N ALA A 106 -10.91 -33.93 3.67
CA ALA A 106 -12.19 -34.59 3.97
C ALA A 106 -12.89 -34.07 5.25
N GLY A 107 -12.18 -33.35 6.14
CA GLY A 107 -12.69 -32.81 7.39
C GLY A 107 -12.88 -31.33 7.45
N VAL A 108 -12.25 -30.57 6.54
CA VAL A 108 -12.27 -29.08 6.51
C VAL A 108 -13.02 -28.60 5.28
N TYR A 109 -13.98 -27.70 5.47
CA TYR A 109 -14.80 -27.16 4.37
C TYR A 109 -14.68 -25.64 4.31
N VAL A 110 -14.76 -25.10 3.07
CA VAL A 110 -14.70 -23.65 2.76
C VAL A 110 -15.80 -23.28 1.78
N ARG A 111 -16.20 -21.99 1.75
CA ARG A 111 -17.15 -21.48 0.75
C ARG A 111 -16.44 -21.17 -0.56
N GLN A 112 -17.01 -21.68 -1.65
CA GLN A 112 -16.62 -21.33 -3.01
C GLN A 112 -17.89 -20.97 -3.79
N GLY A 113 -18.16 -19.67 -3.91
CA GLY A 113 -19.45 -19.18 -4.39
C GLY A 113 -20.58 -19.59 -3.42
N ALA A 114 -21.64 -20.19 -3.92
CA ALA A 114 -22.77 -20.70 -3.14
C ALA A 114 -22.56 -22.15 -2.62
N SER A 115 -21.39 -22.77 -2.83
CA SER A 115 -21.16 -24.16 -2.46
C SER A 115 -20.19 -24.32 -1.29
N SER A 116 -20.43 -25.31 -0.43
CA SER A 116 -19.51 -25.73 0.63
C SER A 116 -18.67 -26.90 0.11
N VAL A 117 -17.36 -26.65 -0.11
CA VAL A 117 -16.43 -27.62 -0.71
C VAL A 117 -15.30 -27.98 0.25
N PRO A 118 -14.72 -29.20 0.14
CA PRO A 118 -13.52 -29.55 0.88
C PRO A 118 -12.37 -28.57 0.60
N ALA A 119 -11.66 -28.15 1.66
CA ALA A 119 -10.49 -27.28 1.53
C ALA A 119 -9.30 -28.05 0.96
N SER A 120 -8.48 -27.40 0.11
CA SER A 120 -7.21 -27.98 -0.31
C SER A 120 -6.20 -28.04 0.85
N GLU A 121 -5.21 -28.92 0.76
CA GLU A 121 -4.13 -29.01 1.76
C GLU A 121 -3.42 -27.65 1.93
N THR A 122 -3.19 -26.94 0.84
CA THR A 122 -2.59 -25.58 0.87
C THR A 122 -3.45 -24.60 1.65
N ALA A 123 -4.79 -24.60 1.43
CA ALA A 123 -5.71 -23.75 2.16
C ALA A 123 -5.76 -24.10 3.66
N ILE A 124 -5.69 -25.38 4.01
CA ILE A 124 -5.62 -25.85 5.41
C ILE A 124 -4.33 -25.36 6.07
N LEU A 125 -3.18 -25.53 5.42
CA LEU A 125 -1.89 -25.04 5.93
C LEU A 125 -1.89 -23.52 6.12
N GLN A 126 -2.52 -22.78 5.19
CA GLN A 126 -2.68 -21.35 5.32
C GLN A 126 -3.55 -20.97 6.52
N MET A 127 -4.68 -21.63 6.72
CA MET A 127 -5.55 -21.42 7.88
C MET A 127 -4.83 -21.71 9.20
N ILE A 128 -4.03 -22.78 9.27
CA ILE A 128 -3.20 -23.11 10.43
C ILE A 128 -2.22 -21.98 10.72
N LYS A 129 -1.47 -21.51 9.73
CA LYS A 129 -0.55 -20.37 9.88
C LYS A 129 -1.25 -19.12 10.38
N GLU A 130 -2.46 -18.86 9.88
CA GLU A 130 -3.24 -17.67 10.25
C GLU A 130 -3.80 -17.72 11.67
N SER A 131 -4.08 -18.90 12.19
CA SER A 131 -4.74 -19.09 13.50
C SER A 131 -3.80 -19.49 14.61
N SER A 132 -2.72 -20.21 14.31
CA SER A 132 -1.76 -20.66 15.33
C SER A 132 -0.93 -19.51 15.89
N GLY A 133 -1.02 -18.31 15.29
CA GLY A 133 -0.17 -17.19 15.70
C GLY A 133 1.30 -17.53 15.54
N ASP A 134 1.65 -18.48 14.66
CA ASP A 134 3.03 -18.80 14.31
C ASP A 134 3.69 -17.55 13.73
N VAL A 135 4.16 -16.74 14.63
CA VAL A 135 4.99 -15.57 14.33
C VAL A 135 6.33 -16.14 13.88
N TYR A 136 6.66 -15.95 12.61
CA TYR A 136 7.93 -16.45 12.05
C TYR A 136 9.12 -16.23 12.97
N GLU A 137 9.20 -15.08 13.61
CA GLU A 137 10.31 -14.67 14.47
C GLU A 137 10.41 -15.50 15.75
N GLU A 138 9.32 -16.09 16.27
CA GLU A 138 9.29 -16.89 17.49
C GLU A 138 9.60 -18.38 17.25
N ALA A 139 9.40 -18.82 16.02
CA ALA A 139 9.67 -20.20 15.65
C ALA A 139 11.16 -20.53 15.79
N ARG A 140 11.46 -21.79 16.15
CA ARG A 140 12.84 -22.28 16.27
C ARG A 140 13.56 -22.15 14.94
N SER A 141 14.76 -21.58 14.95
CA SER A 141 15.62 -21.50 13.78
C SER A 141 16.13 -22.89 13.37
N LEU A 142 16.17 -23.14 12.05
CA LEU A 142 16.79 -24.38 11.54
C LEU A 142 18.30 -24.42 11.78
N ASN A 143 18.96 -23.26 11.71
CA ASN A 143 20.37 -23.14 12.03
C ASN A 143 20.54 -22.74 13.50
N GLN A 144 21.19 -23.57 14.28
CA GLN A 144 21.51 -23.34 15.68
C GLN A 144 22.95 -22.89 15.91
N ASN A 145 23.78 -22.85 14.87
CA ASN A 145 25.17 -22.38 14.92
C ASN A 145 25.24 -20.91 14.50
N LEU A 146 24.71 -20.02 15.34
CA LEU A 146 24.61 -18.60 15.06
C LEU A 146 25.74 -17.82 15.76
N THR A 147 26.29 -16.83 15.04
CA THR A 147 27.22 -15.82 15.56
C THR A 147 26.60 -14.43 15.44
N PHE A 148 27.01 -13.49 16.29
CA PHE A 148 26.35 -12.19 16.43
C PHE A 148 27.34 -11.02 16.45
N LYS A 149 28.45 -11.12 15.73
CA LYS A 149 29.53 -10.10 15.76
C LYS A 149 29.00 -8.71 15.39
N GLU A 150 28.18 -8.63 14.33
CA GLU A 150 27.59 -7.37 13.88
C GLU A 150 26.56 -6.82 14.90
N ALA A 151 25.73 -7.69 15.48
CA ALA A 151 24.79 -7.29 16.52
C ALA A 151 25.53 -6.81 17.78
N GLU A 152 26.55 -7.52 18.23
CA GLU A 152 27.38 -7.13 19.36
C GLU A 152 28.04 -5.77 19.16
N ALA A 153 28.60 -5.53 17.96
CA ALA A 153 29.17 -4.24 17.60
C ALA A 153 28.11 -3.13 17.59
N TYR A 154 26.92 -3.42 17.11
CA TYR A 154 25.81 -2.47 17.06
C TYR A 154 25.33 -2.08 18.46
N PHE A 155 25.14 -3.06 19.36
CA PHE A 155 24.76 -2.82 20.76
C PHE A 155 25.85 -2.06 21.50
N ALA A 156 27.13 -2.38 21.27
CA ALA A 156 28.25 -1.68 21.86
C ALA A 156 28.33 -0.20 21.47
N LYS A 157 28.03 0.15 20.19
CA LYS A 157 27.88 1.55 19.74
C LYS A 157 26.81 2.32 20.53
N LYS A 158 25.81 1.62 21.06
CA LYS A 158 24.72 2.18 21.87
C LYS A 158 24.98 2.10 23.38
N HIS A 159 26.16 1.67 23.79
CA HIS A 159 26.53 1.43 25.19
C HIS A 159 25.62 0.41 25.90
N LEU A 160 25.10 -0.56 25.14
CA LEU A 160 24.22 -1.63 25.63
C LEU A 160 24.96 -2.98 25.61
N GLN A 161 24.67 -3.82 26.61
CA GLN A 161 25.18 -5.19 26.66
C GLN A 161 24.40 -6.10 25.74
N PHE A 162 25.06 -7.12 25.18
CA PHE A 162 24.47 -8.14 24.33
C PHE A 162 24.97 -9.55 24.68
N GLY A 163 24.85 -9.92 25.95
CA GLY A 163 25.16 -11.27 26.44
C GLY A 163 23.96 -12.22 26.33
N ASP A 164 24.13 -13.45 26.83
CA ASP A 164 23.07 -14.47 26.75
C ASP A 164 21.79 -14.08 27.51
N ALA A 165 21.93 -13.37 28.63
CA ALA A 165 20.78 -12.86 29.37
C ALA A 165 19.94 -11.89 28.50
N GLN A 166 20.61 -10.99 27.79
CA GLN A 166 19.94 -10.06 26.88
C GLN A 166 19.34 -10.77 25.65
N LYS A 167 20.04 -11.74 25.07
CA LYS A 167 19.54 -12.57 23.97
C LYS A 167 18.25 -13.31 24.38
N ARG A 168 18.15 -13.82 25.60
CA ARG A 168 16.92 -14.43 26.15
C ARG A 168 15.82 -13.39 26.36
N THR A 169 16.13 -12.25 26.98
CA THR A 169 15.17 -11.15 27.21
C THR A 169 14.61 -10.62 25.90
N LEU A 170 15.41 -10.57 24.84
CA LEU A 170 15.02 -10.15 23.49
C LEU A 170 14.39 -11.27 22.66
N GLN A 171 14.22 -12.47 23.23
CA GLN A 171 13.64 -13.65 22.57
C GLN A 171 14.43 -14.18 21.35
N LEU A 172 15.74 -13.89 21.29
CA LEU A 172 16.63 -14.52 20.32
C LEU A 172 16.91 -15.98 20.68
N ILE A 173 16.90 -16.26 22.00
CA ILE A 173 17.03 -17.60 22.57
C ILE A 173 15.73 -17.92 23.31
N SER A 174 15.09 -19.02 22.94
CA SER A 174 13.88 -19.55 23.56
C SER A 174 14.16 -20.15 24.97
N ALA A 175 13.08 -20.48 25.69
CA ALA A 175 13.19 -21.04 27.03
C ALA A 175 13.98 -22.39 27.10
N ASP A 176 13.90 -23.18 26.03
CA ASP A 176 14.61 -24.45 25.85
C ASP A 176 16.10 -24.27 25.48
N GLY A 177 16.57 -23.03 25.34
CA GLY A 177 17.94 -22.71 24.99
C GLY A 177 18.25 -22.72 23.50
N THR A 178 17.26 -22.91 22.64
CA THR A 178 17.44 -22.88 21.18
C THR A 178 17.29 -21.48 20.62
N TYR A 179 17.97 -21.19 19.52
CA TYR A 179 17.79 -19.92 18.80
C TYR A 179 16.48 -19.90 18.02
N SER A 180 15.78 -18.77 18.13
CA SER A 180 14.58 -18.45 17.33
C SER A 180 14.97 -17.92 15.94
N ASN A 181 14.00 -17.79 15.05
CA ASN A 181 14.20 -17.12 13.76
C ASN A 181 14.51 -15.61 13.93
N LEU A 182 14.06 -14.97 15.02
CA LEU A 182 14.53 -13.63 15.36
C LEU A 182 16.06 -13.62 15.59
N GLY A 183 16.57 -14.63 16.32
CA GLY A 183 18.00 -14.84 16.45
C GLY A 183 18.69 -14.99 15.09
N MET A 184 18.14 -15.78 14.18
CA MET A 184 18.64 -15.92 12.81
C MET A 184 18.68 -14.58 12.07
N LEU A 185 17.63 -13.77 12.13
CA LEU A 185 17.55 -12.47 11.45
C LEU A 185 18.63 -11.48 11.92
N LEU A 186 18.98 -11.52 13.20
CA LEU A 186 19.95 -10.61 13.79
C LEU A 186 21.38 -11.19 13.80
N SER A 187 21.56 -12.47 13.42
CA SER A 187 22.86 -13.13 13.32
C SER A 187 23.63 -12.78 12.06
N ASP A 188 24.94 -13.08 12.07
CA ASP A 188 25.81 -12.94 10.90
C ASP A 188 25.43 -13.92 9.77
N GLN A 189 24.65 -14.98 10.08
CA GLN A 189 24.14 -16.00 9.16
C GLN A 189 22.74 -15.69 8.63
N CYS A 190 22.23 -14.48 8.78
CA CYS A 190 20.92 -14.11 8.30
C CYS A 190 20.76 -14.43 6.81
N ILE A 191 19.70 -15.19 6.48
CA ILE A 191 19.38 -15.62 5.11
C ILE A 191 18.55 -14.61 4.33
N SER A 192 17.96 -13.63 5.03
CA SER A 192 17.19 -12.56 4.40
C SER A 192 18.15 -11.52 3.86
N ILE A 193 17.88 -11.01 2.66
CA ILE A 193 18.75 -10.07 1.95
C ILE A 193 17.97 -8.83 1.50
N ILE A 194 18.70 -7.71 1.39
CA ILE A 194 18.23 -6.48 0.75
C ILE A 194 18.98 -6.32 -0.57
N LYS A 195 18.23 -6.13 -1.67
CA LYS A 195 18.80 -5.82 -2.98
C LYS A 195 18.51 -4.37 -3.34
N LEU A 196 19.56 -3.64 -3.67
CA LEU A 196 19.48 -2.27 -4.13
C LEU A 196 19.88 -2.22 -5.61
N ALA A 197 19.17 -1.37 -6.36
CA ALA A 197 19.48 -1.11 -7.76
C ALA A 197 19.27 0.36 -8.07
N VAL A 198 20.21 0.97 -8.77
CA VAL A 198 20.13 2.32 -9.32
C VAL A 198 19.87 2.21 -10.81
N PHE A 199 18.85 2.85 -11.30
CA PHE A 199 18.44 2.84 -12.69
C PHE A 199 18.66 4.19 -13.34
N GLU A 200 19.01 4.21 -14.62
CA GLU A 200 19.04 5.41 -15.43
C GLU A 200 17.62 5.79 -15.86
N GLY A 201 17.24 7.05 -15.65
CA GLY A 201 15.91 7.55 -15.96
C GLY A 201 14.83 7.05 -14.99
N SER A 202 13.61 6.89 -15.49
CA SER A 202 12.42 6.50 -14.69
C SER A 202 11.93 5.07 -14.92
N LYS A 203 12.67 4.27 -15.70
CA LYS A 203 12.30 2.88 -16.08
C LYS A 203 13.33 1.88 -15.58
N LYS A 204 12.90 0.64 -15.30
CA LYS A 204 13.78 -0.49 -14.90
C LYS A 204 14.49 -1.15 -16.09
N THR A 205 15.00 -0.38 -17.03
CA THR A 205 15.60 -0.90 -18.29
C THR A 205 17.11 -0.90 -18.26
N VAL A 206 17.75 0.12 -17.71
CA VAL A 206 19.20 0.27 -17.66
C VAL A 206 19.65 0.40 -16.22
N PHE A 207 20.53 -0.50 -15.79
CA PHE A 207 21.16 -0.43 -14.47
C PHE A 207 22.37 0.49 -14.53
N HIS A 208 22.43 1.43 -13.59
CA HIS A 208 23.61 2.25 -13.34
C HIS A 208 24.53 1.57 -12.30
N ASP A 209 23.93 1.06 -11.22
CA ASP A 209 24.62 0.30 -10.17
C ASP A 209 23.67 -0.68 -9.48
N ARG A 210 24.22 -1.67 -8.80
CA ARG A 210 23.47 -2.66 -8.02
C ARG A 210 24.28 -3.19 -6.86
N LYS A 211 23.60 -3.46 -5.73
CA LYS A 211 24.21 -4.03 -4.54
C LYS A 211 23.28 -5.04 -3.88
N GLU A 212 23.85 -6.13 -3.38
CA GLU A 212 23.16 -7.11 -2.57
C GLU A 212 23.77 -7.08 -1.16
N LEU A 213 22.92 -6.93 -0.15
CA LEU A 213 23.32 -6.86 1.26
C LEU A 213 22.86 -8.13 1.97
N SER A 214 23.76 -8.74 2.71
CA SER A 214 23.58 -9.98 3.47
C SER A 214 24.18 -9.86 4.87
N GLY A 215 24.00 -10.88 5.70
CA GLY A 215 24.40 -10.88 7.10
C GLY A 215 23.34 -10.24 7.99
N SER A 216 23.69 -9.88 9.22
CA SER A 216 22.77 -9.33 10.21
C SER A 216 21.93 -8.18 9.66
N LEU A 217 20.62 -8.13 10.03
CA LEU A 217 19.74 -7.03 9.64
C LEU A 217 20.29 -5.66 10.07
N PHE A 218 21.03 -5.57 11.16
CA PHE A 218 21.68 -4.32 11.58
C PHE A 218 22.66 -3.83 10.53
N LYS A 219 23.54 -4.73 10.07
CA LYS A 219 24.50 -4.43 9.01
C LYS A 219 23.80 -4.05 7.71
N GLN A 220 22.80 -4.82 7.30
CA GLN A 220 22.04 -4.56 6.09
C GLN A 220 21.38 -3.18 6.13
N LEU A 221 20.82 -2.76 7.27
CA LEU A 221 20.22 -1.44 7.44
C LEU A 221 21.24 -0.30 7.34
N GLU A 222 22.39 -0.40 8.04
CA GLU A 222 23.46 0.59 7.97
C GLU A 222 23.99 0.72 6.52
N ASP A 223 24.30 -0.42 5.90
CA ASP A 223 24.82 -0.46 4.54
C ASP A 223 23.80 0.04 3.50
N ALA A 224 22.51 -0.30 3.66
CA ALA A 224 21.45 0.18 2.77
C ALA A 224 21.27 1.70 2.90
N TYR A 225 21.22 2.22 4.11
CA TYR A 225 21.08 3.65 4.34
C TYR A 225 22.29 4.43 3.78
N ALA A 226 23.51 3.92 4.03
CA ALA A 226 24.73 4.53 3.47
C ALA A 226 24.73 4.51 1.95
N TYR A 227 24.32 3.39 1.33
CA TYR A 227 24.23 3.26 -0.12
C TYR A 227 23.18 4.21 -0.73
N ILE A 228 21.99 4.30 -0.15
CA ILE A 228 20.95 5.23 -0.62
C ILE A 228 21.47 6.67 -0.54
N ASN A 229 22.19 7.04 0.53
CA ASN A 229 22.72 8.39 0.71
C ASN A 229 23.80 8.77 -0.31
N GLN A 230 24.50 7.82 -0.95
CA GLN A 230 25.43 8.10 -2.05
C GLN A 230 24.71 8.65 -3.29
N PHE A 231 23.45 8.31 -3.48
CA PHE A 231 22.61 8.75 -4.60
C PHE A 231 21.54 9.79 -4.18
N ASN A 232 21.57 10.25 -2.94
CA ASN A 232 20.70 11.30 -2.42
C ASN A 232 21.41 12.64 -2.50
N TYR A 233 21.43 13.25 -3.69
CA TYR A 233 22.19 14.46 -3.96
C TYR A 233 21.55 15.69 -3.29
N THR A 234 22.41 16.68 -3.01
CA THR A 234 21.98 17.98 -2.51
C THR A 234 22.01 18.99 -3.65
N ARG A 235 20.91 19.71 -3.84
CA ARG A 235 20.81 20.86 -4.72
C ARG A 235 20.90 22.13 -3.89
N SER A 236 21.80 23.01 -4.27
CA SER A 236 21.95 24.37 -3.67
C SER A 236 21.37 25.41 -4.61
N GLU A 237 20.49 26.25 -4.11
CA GLU A 237 19.95 27.41 -4.80
C GLU A 237 20.25 28.68 -3.99
N PHE A 238 20.31 29.80 -4.67
CA PHE A 238 20.60 31.10 -4.06
C PHE A 238 19.46 32.10 -4.35
N PRO A 239 18.31 31.99 -3.59
CA PRO A 239 17.26 32.98 -3.70
C PRO A 239 17.73 34.29 -3.04
N GLY A 240 18.42 35.15 -3.81
CA GLY A 240 19.08 36.35 -3.29
C GLY A 240 20.47 36.08 -2.73
N LEU A 241 20.74 36.49 -1.50
CA LEU A 241 22.06 36.36 -0.84
C LEU A 241 22.14 35.06 0.00
N GLU A 242 21.03 34.40 0.26
CA GLU A 242 20.97 33.18 1.10
C GLU A 242 21.11 31.94 0.24
N ARG A 243 21.82 30.93 0.79
CA ARG A 243 21.92 29.60 0.20
C ARG A 243 20.86 28.69 0.81
N VAL A 244 20.09 28.07 -0.04
CA VAL A 244 19.10 27.01 0.36
C VAL A 244 19.55 25.69 -0.22
N ASP A 245 19.79 24.72 0.67
CA ASP A 245 20.19 23.36 0.32
C ASP A 245 19.00 22.41 0.44
N THR A 246 18.64 21.75 -0.65
CA THR A 246 17.54 20.78 -0.69
C THR A 246 18.08 19.43 -1.15
N ARG A 247 17.87 18.36 -0.36
CA ARG A 247 18.18 17.00 -0.76
C ARG A 247 17.11 16.45 -1.69
N ASP A 248 17.52 15.52 -2.58
CA ASP A 248 16.59 14.82 -3.47
C ASP A 248 15.51 14.10 -2.69
N TYR A 249 15.87 13.49 -1.56
CA TYR A 249 14.99 12.81 -0.64
C TYR A 249 15.26 13.26 0.80
N PRO A 250 14.23 13.60 1.62
CA PRO A 250 14.44 13.93 3.03
C PRO A 250 15.06 12.73 3.77
N PRO A 251 16.15 12.93 4.51
CA PRO A 251 16.85 11.85 5.21
C PRO A 251 15.98 11.08 6.19
N GLU A 252 15.06 11.76 6.87
CA GLU A 252 14.11 11.14 7.80
C GLU A 252 13.11 10.25 7.07
N ALA A 253 12.59 10.67 5.92
CA ALA A 253 11.69 9.86 5.12
C ALA A 253 12.38 8.59 4.57
N VAL A 254 13.63 8.69 4.13
CA VAL A 254 14.44 7.54 3.68
C VAL A 254 14.67 6.56 4.83
N ARG A 255 15.04 7.07 6.01
CA ARG A 255 15.25 6.26 7.21
C ARG A 255 13.99 5.51 7.60
N GLU A 256 12.87 6.19 7.66
CA GLU A 256 11.59 5.61 8.05
C GLU A 256 11.10 4.58 7.03
N ALA A 257 11.23 4.87 5.74
CA ALA A 257 10.89 3.94 4.67
C ALA A 257 11.70 2.63 4.75
N LEU A 258 13.00 2.74 5.02
CA LEU A 258 13.89 1.59 5.16
C LEU A 258 13.56 0.74 6.38
N LEU A 259 13.32 1.35 7.54
CA LEU A 259 12.93 0.66 8.77
C LEU A 259 11.58 -0.05 8.59
N ASN A 260 10.60 0.60 8.01
CA ASN A 260 9.29 0.02 7.71
C ASN A 260 9.41 -1.18 6.76
N ALA A 261 10.26 -1.10 5.74
CA ALA A 261 10.48 -2.19 4.79
C ALA A 261 11.08 -3.45 5.45
N VAL A 262 11.83 -3.29 6.55
CA VAL A 262 12.40 -4.41 7.32
C VAL A 262 11.43 -4.92 8.37
N ILE A 263 10.80 -4.05 9.16
CA ILE A 263 9.94 -4.44 10.29
C ILE A 263 8.63 -5.11 9.81
N HIS A 264 8.04 -4.63 8.71
CA HIS A 264 6.76 -5.12 8.22
C HIS A 264 6.88 -6.23 7.17
N ARG A 265 8.09 -6.68 6.84
CA ARG A 265 8.32 -7.78 5.91
C ARG A 265 7.76 -9.11 6.43
N GLU A 266 7.20 -9.91 5.52
CA GLU A 266 6.85 -11.32 5.78
C GLU A 266 8.10 -12.20 5.58
N TYR A 267 8.76 -12.53 6.69
CA TYR A 267 10.00 -13.33 6.66
C TYR A 267 9.76 -14.82 6.41
N GLY A 268 8.54 -15.30 6.63
CA GLY A 268 8.15 -16.68 6.31
C GLY A 268 8.08 -16.97 4.81
N ILE A 269 8.09 -15.93 3.99
CA ILE A 269 8.11 -16.05 2.51
C ILE A 269 9.51 -15.67 2.01
N GLY A 270 10.12 -16.56 1.24
CA GLY A 270 11.43 -16.32 0.65
C GLY A 270 11.44 -15.17 -0.35
N GLY A 271 12.63 -14.58 -0.57
CA GLY A 271 12.88 -13.50 -1.52
C GLY A 271 13.50 -12.26 -0.87
N PRO A 272 14.02 -11.31 -1.63
CA PRO A 272 14.67 -10.10 -1.10
C PRO A 272 13.68 -8.97 -0.81
N THR A 273 14.07 -8.04 0.06
CA THR A 273 13.54 -6.67 0.04
C THR A 273 14.20 -5.93 -1.11
N LEU A 274 13.43 -5.26 -1.96
CA LEU A 274 13.94 -4.56 -3.15
C LEU A 274 13.88 -3.06 -2.94
N ILE A 275 15.01 -2.38 -3.14
CA ILE A 275 15.09 -0.92 -3.14
C ILE A 275 15.57 -0.48 -4.52
N SER A 276 14.76 0.30 -5.21
CA SER A 276 15.04 0.78 -6.56
C SER A 276 15.13 2.30 -6.57
N ILE A 277 16.27 2.84 -6.96
CA ILE A 277 16.55 4.27 -7.05
C ILE A 277 16.48 4.67 -8.53
N PHE A 278 15.64 5.66 -8.85
CA PHE A 278 15.47 6.25 -10.17
C PHE A 278 15.79 7.74 -10.11
N ASP A 279 15.86 8.40 -11.25
CA ASP A 279 16.07 9.85 -11.29
C ASP A 279 14.93 10.62 -10.58
N ASP A 280 13.70 10.11 -10.69
CA ASP A 280 12.48 10.76 -10.22
C ASP A 280 11.94 10.26 -8.88
N ARG A 281 12.42 9.11 -8.36
CA ARG A 281 11.90 8.47 -7.14
C ARG A 281 12.78 7.37 -6.58
N ILE A 282 12.53 6.99 -5.32
CA ILE A 282 12.97 5.72 -4.73
C ILE A 282 11.75 4.84 -4.46
N GLU A 283 11.84 3.56 -4.79
CA GLU A 283 10.84 2.54 -4.48
C GLU A 283 11.38 1.56 -3.44
N PHE A 284 10.65 1.36 -2.35
CA PHE A 284 10.88 0.30 -1.37
C PHE A 284 9.80 -0.75 -1.55
N VAL A 285 10.17 -1.95 -1.93
CA VAL A 285 9.23 -3.07 -2.14
C VAL A 285 9.59 -4.20 -1.19
N THR A 286 8.64 -4.61 -0.38
CA THR A 286 8.79 -5.71 0.57
C THR A 286 7.73 -6.78 0.35
N ILE A 287 8.09 -8.02 0.66
CA ILE A 287 7.18 -9.16 0.62
C ILE A 287 6.27 -9.12 1.84
N GLY A 288 5.00 -9.45 1.63
CA GLY A 288 3.92 -9.36 2.60
C GLY A 288 3.05 -8.12 2.34
N GLY A 289 1.74 -8.33 2.21
CA GLY A 289 0.75 -7.27 2.13
C GLY A 289 0.53 -6.58 3.48
N LEU A 290 -0.61 -5.95 3.66
CA LEU A 290 -0.98 -5.41 4.96
C LEU A 290 -1.27 -6.55 5.96
N VAL A 291 -1.07 -6.28 7.24
CA VAL A 291 -1.49 -7.21 8.29
C VAL A 291 -3.01 -7.39 8.20
N LYS A 292 -3.48 -8.61 8.38
CA LYS A 292 -4.88 -8.99 8.20
C LYS A 292 -5.79 -8.11 9.08
N GLY A 293 -6.84 -7.57 8.49
CA GLY A 293 -7.78 -6.65 9.15
C GLY A 293 -7.41 -5.17 9.03
N LEU A 294 -6.25 -4.81 8.45
CA LEU A 294 -5.91 -3.43 8.14
C LEU A 294 -6.13 -3.11 6.67
N SER A 295 -6.66 -1.93 6.43
CA SER A 295 -6.72 -1.30 5.11
C SER A 295 -5.69 -0.17 4.98
N LEU A 296 -5.42 0.28 3.75
CA LEU A 296 -4.59 1.48 3.52
C LEU A 296 -5.22 2.73 4.15
N ALA A 297 -6.54 2.77 4.27
CA ALA A 297 -7.25 3.88 4.92
C ALA A 297 -6.95 3.91 6.43
N ASP A 298 -6.96 2.76 7.11
CA ASP A 298 -6.65 2.66 8.53
C ASP A 298 -5.21 3.10 8.83
N ILE A 299 -4.27 2.71 7.97
CA ILE A 299 -2.86 3.10 8.09
C ILE A 299 -2.70 4.62 7.96
N LYS A 300 -3.41 5.27 7.03
CA LYS A 300 -3.42 6.73 6.88
C LYS A 300 -4.02 7.46 8.08
N LEU A 301 -4.89 6.79 8.84
CA LEU A 301 -5.41 7.31 10.12
C LEU A 301 -4.43 7.10 11.30
N GLY A 302 -3.25 6.48 11.06
CA GLY A 302 -2.24 6.22 12.08
C GLY A 302 -2.40 4.88 12.78
N VAL A 303 -3.31 4.00 12.34
CA VAL A 303 -3.41 2.64 12.89
C VAL A 303 -2.19 1.84 12.47
N SER A 304 -1.46 1.31 13.45
CA SER A 304 -0.27 0.49 13.23
C SER A 304 -0.42 -0.89 13.87
N MET A 305 -0.20 -1.92 13.08
CA MET A 305 -0.08 -3.30 13.57
C MET A 305 1.27 -3.87 13.11
N LEU A 306 2.07 -4.28 14.08
CA LEU A 306 3.38 -4.84 13.81
C LEU A 306 3.26 -6.31 13.37
N ARG A 307 3.85 -6.65 12.22
CA ARG A 307 3.98 -8.04 11.77
C ARG A 307 5.01 -8.79 12.61
N ASN A 308 6.18 -8.19 12.79
CA ASN A 308 7.30 -8.74 13.54
C ASN A 308 7.45 -7.94 14.85
N LYS A 309 6.66 -8.30 15.86
CA LYS A 309 6.59 -7.58 17.15
C LYS A 309 7.91 -7.63 17.93
N ASN A 310 8.57 -8.78 17.93
CA ASN A 310 9.80 -8.97 18.67
C ASN A 310 10.97 -8.25 17.99
N LEU A 311 11.06 -8.27 16.66
CA LEU A 311 12.02 -7.47 15.90
C LEU A 311 11.81 -5.97 16.15
N ALA A 312 10.56 -5.52 16.11
CA ALA A 312 10.22 -4.14 16.42
C ALA A 312 10.60 -3.76 17.87
N ASN A 313 10.39 -4.65 18.83
CA ASN A 313 10.80 -4.42 20.23
C ASN A 313 12.34 -4.29 20.37
N VAL A 314 13.12 -5.10 19.63
CA VAL A 314 14.57 -4.93 19.57
C VAL A 314 14.93 -3.54 19.01
N PHE A 315 14.32 -3.14 17.91
CA PHE A 315 14.58 -1.84 17.27
C PHE A 315 14.14 -0.66 18.15
N TYR A 316 13.03 -0.79 18.88
CA TYR A 316 12.58 0.21 19.86
C TYR A 316 13.58 0.40 20.99
N ARG A 317 14.08 -0.69 21.56
CA ARG A 317 15.10 -0.64 22.64
C ARG A 317 16.43 -0.02 22.19
N LEU A 318 16.72 -0.10 20.90
CA LEU A 318 17.90 0.51 20.27
C LEU A 318 17.63 1.95 19.78
N HIS A 319 16.46 2.50 20.07
CA HIS A 319 16.01 3.83 19.60
C HIS A 319 16.06 3.99 18.09
N LEU A 320 15.80 2.89 17.36
CA LEU A 320 15.67 2.90 15.91
C LEU A 320 14.25 3.25 15.45
N ILE A 321 13.24 2.93 16.23
CA ILE A 321 11.84 3.21 15.94
C ILE A 321 11.13 3.77 17.16
N GLU A 322 10.00 4.41 16.91
CA GLU A 322 9.01 4.81 17.90
C GLU A 322 7.82 3.84 17.88
N ALA A 323 7.21 3.58 19.04
CA ALA A 323 6.15 2.58 19.15
C ALA A 323 4.72 3.15 18.94
N TYR A 324 4.57 4.33 18.30
CA TYR A 324 3.31 5.07 18.25
C TYR A 324 2.64 5.09 16.87
N GLY A 325 3.12 4.32 15.89
CA GLY A 325 2.54 4.29 14.53
C GLY A 325 2.74 5.59 13.72
N THR A 326 3.65 6.47 14.15
CA THR A 326 3.89 7.79 13.56
C THR A 326 4.77 7.76 12.31
N GLY A 327 5.35 6.60 11.94
CA GLY A 327 6.36 6.53 10.90
C GLY A 327 5.90 7.03 9.52
N LEU A 328 4.73 6.61 9.07
CA LEU A 328 4.19 7.09 7.78
C LEU A 328 3.75 8.55 7.84
N LEU A 329 3.23 9.01 8.97
CA LEU A 329 2.89 10.43 9.17
C LEU A 329 4.14 11.31 9.07
N LYS A 330 5.28 10.87 9.65
CA LYS A 330 6.57 11.58 9.52
C LYS A 330 7.03 11.65 8.07
N ILE A 331 6.85 10.58 7.29
CA ILE A 331 7.14 10.61 5.85
C ILE A 331 6.28 11.66 5.15
N ASP A 332 4.98 11.71 5.42
CA ASP A 332 4.07 12.68 4.82
C ASP A 332 4.42 14.12 5.26
N GLU A 333 4.79 14.33 6.53
CA GLU A 333 5.26 15.62 7.05
C GLU A 333 6.53 16.11 6.34
N CYS A 334 7.50 15.21 6.10
CA CYS A 334 8.72 15.56 5.34
C CYS A 334 8.43 16.07 3.92
N TYR A 335 7.26 15.74 3.37
CA TYR A 335 6.83 16.17 2.04
C TYR A 335 5.68 17.18 2.09
N ALA A 336 5.35 17.75 3.27
CA ALA A 336 4.19 18.62 3.43
C ALA A 336 4.19 19.82 2.46
N ASP A 337 5.33 20.46 2.27
CA ASP A 337 5.50 21.63 1.39
C ASP A 337 5.93 21.28 -0.05
N CYS A 338 6.02 19.98 -0.37
CA CYS A 338 6.44 19.53 -1.69
C CYS A 338 5.24 19.37 -2.64
N ALA A 339 5.44 19.74 -3.91
CA ALA A 339 4.45 19.56 -4.97
C ALA A 339 4.13 18.07 -5.27
N VAL A 340 5.03 17.18 -4.89
CA VAL A 340 4.89 15.73 -5.06
C VAL A 340 4.80 15.06 -3.69
N LYS A 341 3.98 14.02 -3.60
CA LYS A 341 3.73 13.31 -2.34
C LYS A 341 4.15 11.85 -2.42
N PRO A 342 4.56 11.24 -1.30
CA PRO A 342 4.81 9.81 -1.21
C PRO A 342 3.59 8.99 -1.61
N GLN A 343 3.81 7.77 -2.11
CA GLN A 343 2.74 6.86 -2.49
C GLN A 343 2.89 5.52 -1.78
N LEU A 344 1.77 5.02 -1.27
CA LEU A 344 1.66 3.70 -0.65
C LEU A 344 0.80 2.81 -1.55
N LEU A 345 1.31 1.64 -1.88
CA LEU A 345 0.64 0.62 -2.66
C LEU A 345 0.74 -0.70 -1.91
N ALA A 346 -0.36 -1.40 -1.78
CA ALA A 346 -0.39 -2.72 -1.15
C ALA A 346 -1.22 -3.69 -1.99
N THR A 347 -0.75 -4.93 -2.03
CA THR A 347 -1.48 -6.10 -2.53
C THR A 347 -1.48 -7.15 -1.43
N ASP A 348 -2.11 -8.29 -1.66
CA ASP A 348 -2.14 -9.38 -0.67
C ASP A 348 -0.74 -9.88 -0.27
N ASN A 349 0.24 -9.80 -1.19
CA ASN A 349 1.57 -10.40 -1.02
C ASN A 349 2.74 -9.41 -1.11
N ALA A 350 2.48 -8.12 -1.29
CA ALA A 350 3.52 -7.12 -1.40
C ALA A 350 3.07 -5.76 -0.90
N PHE A 351 4.00 -5.03 -0.32
CA PHE A 351 3.85 -3.63 0.07
C PHE A 351 4.92 -2.79 -0.63
N LYS A 352 4.53 -1.66 -1.16
CA LYS A 352 5.42 -0.73 -1.86
C LYS A 352 5.22 0.69 -1.36
N LEU A 353 6.32 1.30 -0.93
CA LEU A 353 6.41 2.72 -0.61
C LEU A 353 7.26 3.42 -1.69
N VAL A 354 6.77 4.54 -2.21
CA VAL A 354 7.45 5.35 -3.20
C VAL A 354 7.72 6.73 -2.61
N LEU A 355 8.98 7.13 -2.55
CA LEU A 355 9.41 8.47 -2.20
C LEU A 355 9.80 9.23 -3.48
N PRO A 356 9.09 10.30 -3.87
CA PRO A 356 9.44 11.08 -5.05
C PRO A 356 10.70 11.93 -4.81
N ASN A 357 11.49 12.15 -5.87
CA ASN A 357 12.63 13.08 -5.86
C ASN A 357 12.10 14.51 -5.92
N ILE A 358 12.34 15.27 -4.85
CA ILE A 358 11.87 16.66 -4.70
C ILE A 358 12.48 17.57 -5.76
N ASN A 359 13.78 17.45 -6.00
CA ASN A 359 14.52 18.29 -6.93
C ASN A 359 14.18 17.98 -8.40
N PHE A 360 13.90 16.72 -8.71
CA PHE A 360 13.47 16.32 -10.06
C PHE A 360 12.10 16.91 -10.40
N ALA A 361 11.16 16.85 -9.47
CA ALA A 361 9.82 17.43 -9.64
C ALA A 361 9.88 18.95 -9.81
N ALA A 362 10.70 19.63 -9.01
CA ALA A 362 10.91 21.08 -9.12
C ALA A 362 11.49 21.49 -10.49
N LYS A 363 12.46 20.75 -11.03
CA LYS A 363 12.98 20.97 -12.39
C LYS A 363 11.89 20.83 -13.45
N ARG A 364 11.02 19.84 -13.30
CA ARG A 364 9.94 19.58 -14.27
C ARG A 364 8.89 20.68 -14.28
N VAL A 365 8.51 21.21 -13.11
CA VAL A 365 7.59 22.35 -12.99
C VAL A 365 8.21 23.59 -13.61
N LYS A 366 9.49 23.88 -13.34
CA LYS A 366 10.22 25.04 -13.90
C LYS A 366 10.37 24.95 -15.43
N ASN A 367 10.67 23.79 -15.95
CA ASN A 367 10.75 23.55 -17.40
C ASN A 367 9.38 23.64 -18.10
N TYR A 368 8.29 23.23 -17.44
CA TYR A 368 6.94 23.40 -17.97
C TYR A 368 6.52 24.87 -18.05
N SER A 369 6.79 25.65 -16.99
CA SER A 369 6.49 27.09 -16.98
C SER A 369 7.31 27.84 -18.04
N LEU A 370 8.60 27.55 -18.18
CA LEU A 370 9.47 28.15 -19.21
C LEU A 370 9.05 27.74 -20.65
N ALA A 371 8.64 26.50 -20.84
CA ALA A 371 8.16 26.02 -22.14
C ALA A 371 6.81 26.62 -22.54
N ASP A 372 5.91 26.84 -21.57
CA ASP A 372 4.63 27.51 -21.81
C ASP A 372 4.80 29.01 -22.05
N GLU A 373 5.71 29.68 -21.34
CA GLU A 373 6.07 31.08 -21.57
C GLU A 373 6.71 31.25 -22.95
N SER A 374 7.63 30.36 -23.35
CA SER A 374 8.28 30.44 -24.66
C SER A 374 7.30 30.15 -25.82
N LYS A 375 6.42 29.20 -25.70
CA LYS A 375 5.36 28.93 -26.68
C LYS A 375 4.36 30.08 -26.80
N THR A 376 4.02 30.70 -25.66
CA THR A 376 3.10 31.85 -25.64
C THR A 376 3.76 33.08 -26.24
N ALA A 377 5.05 33.30 -26.01
CA ALA A 377 5.82 34.40 -26.61
C ALA A 377 6.00 34.20 -28.12
N ALA A 378 6.37 32.99 -28.57
CA ALA A 378 6.48 32.67 -30.00
C ALA A 378 5.17 32.85 -30.75
N LYS A 379 4.04 32.41 -30.18
CA LYS A 379 2.70 32.57 -30.76
C LYS A 379 2.23 34.03 -30.81
N LYS A 380 2.69 34.87 -29.89
CA LYS A 380 2.45 36.34 -29.94
C LYS A 380 3.26 37.01 -31.05
N GLU A 381 4.52 36.67 -31.14
CA GLU A 381 5.40 37.20 -32.17
C GLU A 381 4.93 36.82 -33.56
N GLU A 382 4.57 35.58 -33.82
CA GLU A 382 4.00 35.13 -35.07
C GLU A 382 2.74 35.94 -35.46
N ARG A 383 1.83 36.21 -34.51
CA ARG A 383 0.65 37.04 -34.73
C ARG A 383 1.00 38.48 -35.13
N TYR A 384 2.04 39.08 -34.51
CA TYR A 384 2.49 40.42 -34.84
C TYR A 384 3.08 40.47 -36.26
N GLN A 385 3.85 39.46 -36.66
CA GLN A 385 4.40 39.36 -38.01
C GLN A 385 3.31 39.28 -39.08
N ILE A 386 2.28 38.48 -38.88
CA ILE A 386 1.14 38.37 -39.79
C ILE A 386 0.41 39.72 -39.95
N VAL A 387 0.22 40.45 -38.84
CA VAL A 387 -0.45 41.77 -38.90
C VAL A 387 0.45 42.80 -39.59
N LEU A 388 1.75 42.79 -39.35
CA LEU A 388 2.69 43.67 -40.04
C LEU A 388 2.78 43.41 -41.53
N GLU A 389 2.80 42.16 -41.97
CA GLU A 389 2.74 41.76 -43.37
C GLU A 389 1.44 42.22 -44.04
N LEU A 390 0.29 42.07 -43.35
CA LEU A 390 -0.99 42.52 -43.82
C LEU A 390 -1.00 44.07 -44.01
N ALA A 391 -0.42 44.79 -43.07
CA ALA A 391 -0.29 46.24 -43.08
C ALA A 391 0.74 46.76 -44.14
N ARG A 392 1.73 45.93 -44.52
CA ARG A 392 2.63 46.21 -45.64
C ARG A 392 1.97 46.07 -46.99
N LYS A 393 1.05 45.07 -47.13
CA LYS A 393 0.32 44.79 -48.38
C LYS A 393 -0.82 45.79 -48.63
N ASN A 394 -1.40 46.34 -47.55
CA ASN A 394 -2.55 47.22 -47.61
C ASN A 394 -2.22 48.56 -46.90
N SER A 395 -2.42 49.67 -47.55
CA SER A 395 -2.13 51.00 -46.97
C SER A 395 -2.87 51.23 -45.64
N LEU A 396 -4.07 50.67 -45.51
CA LEU A 396 -4.93 50.72 -44.33
C LEU A 396 -5.52 49.35 -44.05
N VAL A 397 -5.45 48.87 -42.82
CA VAL A 397 -5.97 47.56 -42.36
C VAL A 397 -7.10 47.78 -41.37
N THR A 398 -8.19 47.06 -41.51
CA THR A 398 -9.31 47.12 -40.58
C THR A 398 -9.23 45.97 -39.59
N ARG A 399 -9.95 46.10 -38.45
CA ARG A 399 -10.04 45.05 -37.45
C ARG A 399 -10.52 43.72 -38.08
N SER A 400 -11.55 43.78 -38.96
CA SER A 400 -12.10 42.60 -39.61
C SER A 400 -11.11 41.87 -40.51
N MET A 401 -10.19 42.60 -41.17
CA MET A 401 -9.12 41.99 -41.97
C MET A 401 -8.14 41.22 -41.06
N ILE A 402 -7.84 41.75 -39.88
CA ILE A 402 -6.93 41.11 -38.89
C ILE A 402 -7.59 39.92 -38.27
N GLU A 403 -8.86 39.97 -37.91
CA GLU A 403 -9.64 38.82 -37.41
C GLU A 403 -9.57 37.64 -38.39
N LYS A 404 -9.76 37.90 -39.68
CA LYS A 404 -9.67 36.89 -40.74
C LYS A 404 -8.27 36.36 -40.96
N ALA A 405 -7.27 37.21 -40.95
CA ALA A 405 -5.86 36.83 -41.17
C ALA A 405 -5.28 36.05 -40.04
N LEU A 406 -5.65 36.36 -38.80
CA LEU A 406 -5.21 35.63 -37.61
C LEU A 406 -6.09 34.45 -37.21
N HIS A 407 -7.25 34.26 -37.83
CA HIS A 407 -8.27 33.28 -37.46
C HIS A 407 -8.64 33.34 -35.96
N VAL A 408 -8.87 34.56 -35.44
CA VAL A 408 -9.18 34.79 -34.03
C VAL A 408 -10.47 35.53 -33.80
N SER A 409 -10.98 35.47 -32.56
CA SER A 409 -12.18 36.26 -32.18
C SER A 409 -11.88 37.76 -32.15
N THR A 410 -12.96 38.57 -32.27
CA THR A 410 -12.90 40.03 -32.17
C THR A 410 -12.14 40.55 -30.93
N SER A 411 -12.40 39.91 -29.78
CA SER A 411 -11.73 40.29 -28.53
C SER A 411 -10.22 40.08 -28.60
N THR A 412 -9.76 38.98 -29.18
CA THR A 412 -8.34 38.66 -29.35
C THR A 412 -7.68 39.61 -30.34
N ALA A 413 -8.33 39.90 -31.47
CA ALA A 413 -7.82 40.87 -32.46
C ALA A 413 -7.67 42.27 -31.85
N VAL A 414 -8.59 42.75 -31.03
CA VAL A 414 -8.51 44.02 -30.32
C VAL A 414 -7.33 44.06 -29.34
N LEU A 415 -7.07 42.98 -28.61
CA LEU A 415 -5.95 42.86 -27.70
C LEU A 415 -4.60 42.92 -28.43
N VAL A 416 -4.50 42.23 -29.59
CA VAL A 416 -3.29 42.29 -30.45
C VAL A 416 -3.07 43.70 -30.96
N LEU A 417 -4.08 44.33 -31.52
CA LEU A 417 -4.00 45.70 -32.03
C LEU A 417 -3.63 46.74 -30.95
N LYS A 418 -4.27 46.64 -29.77
CA LYS A 418 -3.96 47.49 -28.62
C LYS A 418 -2.48 47.40 -28.22
N LYS A 419 -1.95 46.16 -28.22
CA LYS A 419 -0.54 45.92 -27.83
C LYS A 419 0.42 46.42 -28.91
N MET A 420 0.12 46.21 -30.20
CA MET A 420 0.95 46.73 -31.31
C MET A 420 0.95 48.25 -31.40
N LEU A 421 -0.17 48.92 -31.05
CA LEU A 421 -0.22 50.37 -30.90
C LEU A 421 0.68 50.85 -29.73
N GLN A 422 0.63 50.15 -28.56
CA GLN A 422 1.49 50.46 -27.42
C GLN A 422 2.97 50.31 -27.75
N LEU A 423 3.33 49.34 -28.58
CA LEU A 423 4.69 49.06 -29.04
C LEU A 423 5.15 50.00 -30.15
N GLY A 424 4.29 50.93 -30.62
CA GLY A 424 4.60 51.82 -31.68
C GLY A 424 4.75 51.19 -33.07
N LEU A 425 4.24 49.94 -33.25
CA LEU A 425 4.32 49.21 -34.52
C LEU A 425 3.25 49.60 -35.50
N LEU A 426 2.12 50.11 -35.00
CA LEU A 426 0.97 50.56 -35.80
C LEU A 426 0.55 51.96 -35.36
N LYS A 427 -0.11 52.70 -36.31
CA LYS A 427 -0.83 53.94 -36.04
C LYS A 427 -2.30 53.75 -36.30
N LYS A 428 -3.16 54.34 -35.48
CA LYS A 428 -4.62 54.29 -35.59
C LYS A 428 -5.15 55.52 -36.29
N TYR A 429 -6.10 55.33 -37.23
CA TYR A 429 -6.84 56.36 -37.95
C TYR A 429 -8.33 56.18 -37.79
N GLY A 430 -9.06 57.29 -37.62
CA GLY A 430 -10.52 57.31 -37.49
C GLY A 430 -11.03 56.94 -36.09
N GLU A 431 -12.38 57.09 -35.93
CA GLU A 431 -13.06 56.80 -34.66
C GLU A 431 -14.31 55.96 -34.88
N GLY A 432 -14.78 55.28 -33.83
CA GLY A 432 -16.00 54.49 -33.84
C GLY A 432 -15.92 53.26 -34.75
N ARG A 433 -16.83 53.13 -35.70
CA ARG A 433 -16.94 51.95 -36.61
C ARG A 433 -15.97 51.98 -37.80
N ASN A 434 -15.39 53.17 -38.09
CA ASN A 434 -14.48 53.41 -39.25
C ASN A 434 -13.02 53.47 -38.85
N VAL A 435 -12.63 52.67 -37.86
CA VAL A 435 -11.21 52.62 -37.40
C VAL A 435 -10.40 51.74 -38.34
N SER A 436 -9.28 52.30 -38.80
CA SER A 436 -8.23 51.60 -39.57
C SER A 436 -6.86 51.79 -38.97
N TYR A 437 -5.90 50.96 -39.36
CA TYR A 437 -4.55 50.93 -38.83
C TYR A 437 -3.56 50.92 -40.01
N SER A 438 -2.44 51.61 -39.86
CA SER A 438 -1.27 51.56 -40.78
C SER A 438 -0.02 51.22 -40.04
N LEU A 439 1.05 50.89 -40.77
CA LEU A 439 2.40 50.81 -40.15
C LEU A 439 2.78 52.17 -39.55
N ALA A 440 3.40 52.11 -38.39
CA ALA A 440 4.08 53.27 -37.83
C ALA A 440 5.42 53.45 -38.59
N CYS A 441 5.54 54.50 -39.42
CA CYS A 441 6.80 54.81 -40.06
C CYS A 441 7.83 55.23 -39.01
#